data_1d65cbcf028686aa041c34003e663a1d
#
_entry.id   1d65cbcf028686aa041c34003e663a1d
#
_cell.length_a   1.000
_cell.length_b   1.000
_cell.length_c   1.000
_cell.angle_alpha   90.00
_cell.angle_beta   90.00
_cell.angle_gamma   90.00
#
_symmetry.space_group_name_H-M   'P 1'
#
loop_
_entity.id
_entity.type
_entity.pdbx_description
1 polymer ?
#
loop_
_entity_poly.entity_id
_entity_poly.type
_entity_poly.pdbx_seq_one_letter_code
_entity_poly.pdbx_strand_id
1 'polypeptide(L)'
;MLEPGDDAPDFELPDQHGDLVSLSDFRGEHVVVYFYPRADTPGCTTEACGFRDSWDEFEDRDATVLGISDDPVSDLDSFAEKYDLPFTLLSDEDGSVSSAYDSYGEKNMFGKTFDGVFRNSYLVGPDGTVERVYEGVSPDGHADEILADLDG
;
A
#
# COMPACT_ATOMS: atom_id res chain seq x y z
N MET A 1 7.34 14.98 1.28
CA MET A 1 7.22 13.49 1.18
C MET A 1 8.50 12.84 1.64
N LEU A 2 8.41 11.60 2.09
CA LEU A 2 9.60 10.80 2.33
C LEU A 2 10.39 10.64 1.04
N GLU A 3 11.70 10.51 1.16
CA GLU A 3 12.61 10.42 0.02
C GLU A 3 13.41 9.12 0.10
N PRO A 4 13.95 8.63 -1.03
CA PRO A 4 14.88 7.52 -1.01
C PRO A 4 16.05 7.82 -0.06
N GLY A 5 16.35 6.86 0.81
CA GLY A 5 17.36 7.00 1.87
C GLY A 5 16.80 7.32 3.23
N ASP A 6 15.54 7.78 3.32
CA ASP A 6 14.88 8.01 4.60
C ASP A 6 14.48 6.69 5.25
N ASP A 7 14.45 6.65 6.58
CA ASP A 7 13.88 5.51 7.30
C ASP A 7 12.37 5.48 7.06
N ALA A 8 11.83 4.32 6.66
CA ALA A 8 10.39 4.15 6.55
C ALA A 8 9.80 4.10 7.96
N PRO A 9 8.83 4.97 8.29
CA PRO A 9 8.19 4.94 9.60
C PRO A 9 7.59 3.57 9.90
N ASP A 10 7.91 2.99 11.07
CA ASP A 10 7.30 1.75 11.49
C ASP A 10 5.84 2.00 11.87
N PHE A 11 5.03 0.96 11.81
CA PHE A 11 3.61 1.04 12.15
C PHE A 11 3.12 -0.31 12.63
N GLU A 12 1.96 -0.30 13.28
CA GLU A 12 1.23 -1.51 13.63
C GLU A 12 -0.25 -1.26 13.32
N LEU A 13 -0.79 -2.03 12.40
CA LEU A 13 -2.16 -1.89 11.93
C LEU A 13 -2.83 -3.27 11.84
N PRO A 14 -4.17 -3.34 12.05
CA PRO A 14 -4.89 -4.59 11.84
C PRO A 14 -5.01 -4.89 10.34
N ASP A 15 -4.84 -6.17 10.00
CA ASP A 15 -5.04 -6.66 8.63
C ASP A 15 -6.53 -6.95 8.38
N GLN A 16 -6.85 -7.54 7.22
CA GLN A 16 -8.23 -7.87 6.85
C GLN A 16 -8.88 -8.92 7.76
N HIS A 17 -8.09 -9.60 8.58
CA HIS A 17 -8.58 -10.59 9.55
C HIS A 17 -8.59 -10.03 10.98
N GLY A 18 -8.18 -8.79 11.18
CA GLY A 18 -8.09 -8.16 12.49
C GLY A 18 -6.82 -8.45 13.27
N ASP A 19 -5.84 -9.14 12.65
CA ASP A 19 -4.56 -9.43 13.27
C ASP A 19 -3.59 -8.26 13.06
N LEU A 20 -2.82 -7.91 14.10
CA LEU A 20 -1.89 -6.79 14.03
C LEU A 20 -0.66 -7.15 13.20
N VAL A 21 -0.29 -6.25 12.30
CA VAL A 21 0.87 -6.39 11.40
C VAL A 21 1.73 -5.13 11.51
N SER A 22 3.03 -5.32 11.68
CA SER A 22 4.00 -4.23 11.74
C SER A 22 4.94 -4.28 10.54
N LEU A 23 5.39 -3.12 10.07
CA LEU A 23 6.39 -3.05 8.99
C LEU A 23 7.66 -3.79 9.39
N SER A 24 8.09 -3.65 10.65
CA SER A 24 9.28 -4.31 11.18
C SER A 24 9.22 -5.85 11.13
N ASP A 25 8.02 -6.44 10.99
CA ASP A 25 7.87 -7.89 10.84
C ASP A 25 8.49 -8.42 9.54
N PHE A 26 8.75 -7.53 8.58
CA PHE A 26 9.24 -7.89 7.24
C PHE A 26 10.71 -7.52 7.02
N ARG A 27 11.47 -7.27 8.08
CA ARG A 27 12.92 -7.03 7.96
C ARG A 27 13.58 -8.20 7.25
N GLY A 28 14.47 -7.91 6.30
CA GLY A 28 15.13 -8.92 5.47
C GLY A 28 14.47 -9.13 4.11
N GLU A 29 13.31 -8.53 3.90
CA GLU A 29 12.58 -8.58 2.63
C GLU A 29 12.34 -7.18 2.09
N HIS A 30 12.16 -7.06 0.77
CA HIS A 30 11.62 -5.83 0.19
C HIS A 30 10.12 -5.77 0.49
N VAL A 31 9.62 -4.57 0.82
CA VAL A 31 8.20 -4.35 1.11
C VAL A 31 7.68 -3.24 0.22
N VAL A 32 6.62 -3.54 -0.52
CA VAL A 32 5.85 -2.52 -1.24
C VAL A 32 4.74 -2.06 -0.31
N VAL A 33 4.82 -0.82 0.14
CA VAL A 33 3.76 -0.20 0.95
C VAL A 33 3.00 0.73 0.02
N TYR A 34 1.78 0.34 -0.38
CA TYR A 34 0.99 1.19 -1.25
C TYR A 34 -0.26 1.70 -0.55
N PHE A 35 -0.50 2.99 -0.72
CA PHE A 35 -1.67 3.68 -0.16
C PHE A 35 -2.71 3.86 -1.26
N TYR A 36 -3.97 3.56 -0.95
CA TYR A 36 -5.06 3.70 -1.91
C TYR A 36 -6.28 4.32 -1.22
N PRO A 37 -7.08 5.11 -1.97
CA PRO A 37 -8.16 5.89 -1.37
C PRO A 37 -9.29 5.09 -0.75
N ARG A 38 -9.75 4.02 -1.39
CA ARG A 38 -10.91 3.27 -0.91
C ARG A 38 -11.04 1.89 -1.55
N ALA A 39 -11.28 0.89 -0.69
CA ALA A 39 -11.50 -0.49 -1.13
C ALA A 39 -12.71 -0.58 -2.07
N ASP A 40 -12.63 -1.48 -3.05
CA ASP A 40 -13.69 -1.84 -4.00
C ASP A 40 -14.20 -0.66 -4.86
N THR A 41 -13.34 0.33 -5.11
CA THR A 41 -13.58 1.36 -6.14
C THR A 41 -12.84 0.96 -7.43
N PRO A 42 -13.25 1.46 -8.62
CA PRO A 42 -12.67 1.00 -9.88
C PRO A 42 -11.15 1.10 -9.96
N GLY A 43 -10.56 2.24 -9.62
CA GLY A 43 -9.11 2.44 -9.67
C GLY A 43 -8.36 1.58 -8.65
N CYS A 44 -8.86 1.51 -7.42
CA CYS A 44 -8.23 0.71 -6.37
C CYS A 44 -8.34 -0.78 -6.65
N THR A 45 -9.45 -1.22 -7.27
CA THR A 45 -9.62 -2.61 -7.71
C THR A 45 -8.62 -2.95 -8.81
N THR A 46 -8.45 -2.08 -9.81
CA THR A 46 -7.47 -2.27 -10.88
C THR A 46 -6.06 -2.40 -10.32
N GLU A 47 -5.67 -1.53 -9.40
CA GLU A 47 -4.35 -1.56 -8.76
C GLU A 47 -4.14 -2.86 -7.97
N ALA A 48 -5.11 -3.22 -7.12
CA ALA A 48 -5.03 -4.44 -6.31
C ALA A 48 -4.95 -5.70 -7.17
N CYS A 49 -5.76 -5.78 -8.22
CA CYS A 49 -5.74 -6.92 -9.15
C CYS A 49 -4.42 -7.00 -9.91
N GLY A 50 -3.79 -5.86 -10.22
CA GLY A 50 -2.46 -5.83 -10.82
C GLY A 50 -1.41 -6.50 -9.91
N PHE A 51 -1.42 -6.19 -8.63
CA PHE A 51 -0.55 -6.85 -7.65
C PHE A 51 -0.88 -8.34 -7.51
N ARG A 52 -2.16 -8.68 -7.47
CA ARG A 52 -2.62 -10.07 -7.41
C ARG A 52 -2.08 -10.89 -8.58
N ASP A 53 -2.24 -10.37 -9.79
CA ASP A 53 -1.85 -11.08 -11.02
C ASP A 53 -0.34 -11.24 -11.13
N SER A 54 0.43 -10.39 -10.47
CA SER A 54 1.91 -10.42 -10.45
C SER A 54 2.46 -10.97 -9.13
N TRP A 55 1.62 -11.54 -8.26
CA TRP A 55 2.02 -11.97 -6.93
C TRP A 55 3.18 -12.94 -6.92
N ASP A 56 3.17 -13.96 -7.80
CA ASP A 56 4.25 -14.94 -7.90
C ASP A 56 5.59 -14.27 -8.23
N GLU A 57 5.57 -13.22 -9.05
CA GLU A 57 6.77 -12.48 -9.42
C GLU A 57 7.33 -11.67 -8.24
N PHE A 58 6.46 -11.15 -7.37
CA PHE A 58 6.90 -10.50 -6.12
C PHE A 58 7.51 -11.53 -5.17
N GLU A 59 6.88 -12.68 -5.01
CA GLU A 59 7.39 -13.76 -4.15
C GLU A 59 8.76 -14.26 -4.63
N ASP A 60 8.95 -14.39 -5.93
CA ASP A 60 10.22 -14.81 -6.52
C ASP A 60 11.36 -13.84 -6.21
N ARG A 61 11.03 -12.58 -5.89
CA ARG A 61 12.01 -11.53 -5.55
C ARG A 61 12.09 -11.26 -4.05
N ASP A 62 11.53 -12.13 -3.23
CA ASP A 62 11.45 -11.95 -1.77
C ASP A 62 10.85 -10.59 -1.41
N ALA A 63 9.79 -10.19 -2.12
CA ALA A 63 9.09 -8.93 -1.90
C ALA A 63 7.66 -9.20 -1.42
N THR A 64 7.23 -8.42 -0.43
CA THR A 64 5.88 -8.46 0.13
C THR A 64 5.13 -7.18 -0.25
N VAL A 65 3.82 -7.28 -0.41
CA VAL A 65 2.96 -6.15 -0.73
C VAL A 65 2.01 -5.91 0.44
N LEU A 66 1.97 -4.68 0.93
CA LEU A 66 1.04 -4.22 1.97
C LEU A 66 0.22 -3.08 1.40
N GLY A 67 -1.10 -3.27 1.31
CA GLY A 67 -2.02 -2.21 0.88
C GLY A 67 -2.66 -1.53 2.08
N ILE A 68 -2.62 -0.21 2.13
CA ILE A 68 -3.12 0.58 3.26
C ILE A 68 -4.17 1.57 2.79
N SER A 69 -5.33 1.55 3.46
CA SER A 69 -6.39 2.54 3.27
C SER A 69 -7.00 2.90 4.62
N ASP A 70 -7.87 3.90 4.64
CA ASP A 70 -8.60 4.27 5.86
C ASP A 70 -9.92 3.51 6.02
N ASP A 71 -10.13 2.47 5.22
CA ASP A 71 -11.31 1.60 5.34
C ASP A 71 -11.25 0.75 6.61
N PRO A 72 -12.40 0.38 7.20
CA PRO A 72 -12.42 -0.54 8.34
C PRO A 72 -12.06 -1.97 7.93
N VAL A 73 -11.65 -2.77 8.89
CA VAL A 73 -11.24 -4.18 8.67
C VAL A 73 -12.29 -4.97 7.89
N SER A 74 -13.58 -4.79 8.21
CA SER A 74 -14.66 -5.53 7.54
C SER A 74 -14.72 -5.25 6.04
N ASP A 75 -14.46 -4.01 5.63
CA ASP A 75 -14.44 -3.64 4.20
C ASP A 75 -13.21 -4.23 3.51
N LEU A 76 -12.08 -4.29 4.20
CA LEU A 76 -10.86 -4.91 3.66
C LEU A 76 -11.03 -6.41 3.50
N ASP A 77 -11.66 -7.07 4.44
CA ASP A 77 -11.96 -8.50 4.35
C ASP A 77 -12.85 -8.81 3.14
N SER A 78 -13.92 -8.03 2.97
CA SER A 78 -14.81 -8.17 1.81
C SER A 78 -14.08 -7.93 0.48
N PHE A 79 -13.22 -6.93 0.44
CA PHE A 79 -12.44 -6.60 -0.76
C PHE A 79 -11.47 -7.72 -1.12
N ALA A 80 -10.70 -8.21 -0.12
CA ALA A 80 -9.74 -9.29 -0.33
C ALA A 80 -10.44 -10.58 -0.77
N GLU A 81 -11.59 -10.91 -0.18
CA GLU A 81 -12.35 -12.11 -0.53
C GLU A 81 -12.95 -12.00 -1.94
N LYS A 82 -13.53 -10.85 -2.26
CA LYS A 82 -14.20 -10.63 -3.55
C LYS A 82 -13.26 -10.81 -4.75
N TYR A 83 -12.00 -10.38 -4.60
CA TYR A 83 -11.02 -10.40 -5.69
C TYR A 83 -9.89 -11.41 -5.47
N ASP A 84 -9.99 -12.28 -4.47
CA ASP A 84 -8.97 -13.29 -4.14
C ASP A 84 -7.57 -12.66 -4.02
N LEU A 85 -7.45 -11.58 -3.25
CA LEU A 85 -6.18 -10.89 -3.06
C LEU A 85 -5.26 -11.71 -2.14
N PRO A 86 -4.08 -12.13 -2.61
CA PRO A 86 -3.18 -13.00 -1.84
C PRO A 86 -2.27 -12.25 -0.86
N PHE A 87 -2.29 -10.92 -0.89
CA PHE A 87 -1.45 -10.09 -0.05
C PHE A 87 -2.25 -9.42 1.08
N THR A 88 -1.53 -8.81 2.00
CA THR A 88 -2.11 -8.20 3.20
C THR A 88 -2.68 -6.80 2.91
N LEU A 89 -3.89 -6.55 3.40
CA LEU A 89 -4.51 -5.23 3.42
C LEU A 89 -4.58 -4.76 4.88
N LEU A 90 -4.20 -3.50 5.11
CA LEU A 90 -4.13 -2.93 6.45
C LEU A 90 -5.10 -1.77 6.61
N SER A 91 -5.75 -1.70 7.76
CA SER A 91 -6.74 -0.68 8.10
C SER A 91 -6.10 0.46 8.90
N ASP A 92 -6.06 1.64 8.31
CA ASP A 92 -5.55 2.87 8.92
C ASP A 92 -6.71 3.85 9.12
N GLU A 93 -7.70 3.47 9.92
CA GLU A 93 -8.97 4.19 10.04
C GLU A 93 -8.81 5.66 10.42
N ASP A 94 -7.83 5.99 11.25
CA ASP A 94 -7.58 7.38 11.68
C ASP A 94 -6.61 8.14 10.76
N GLY A 95 -6.06 7.49 9.73
CA GLY A 95 -5.14 8.12 8.79
C GLY A 95 -3.76 8.44 9.35
N SER A 96 -3.42 7.97 10.54
CA SER A 96 -2.14 8.30 11.19
C SER A 96 -0.93 7.78 10.46
N VAL A 97 -0.97 6.53 9.97
CA VAL A 97 0.11 5.93 9.21
C VAL A 97 0.22 6.57 7.83
N SER A 98 -0.91 6.76 7.16
CA SER A 98 -0.94 7.44 5.86
C SER A 98 -0.34 8.84 5.98
N SER A 99 -0.63 9.57 7.07
CA SER A 99 -0.05 10.89 7.35
C SER A 99 1.46 10.81 7.57
N ALA A 100 1.95 9.79 8.29
CA ALA A 100 3.38 9.59 8.53
C ALA A 100 4.14 9.36 7.20
N TYR A 101 3.45 8.81 6.20
CA TYR A 101 4.01 8.59 4.86
C TYR A 101 3.63 9.72 3.88
N ASP A 102 3.17 10.86 4.38
CA ASP A 102 2.75 12.01 3.56
C ASP A 102 1.73 11.63 2.47
N SER A 103 0.87 10.67 2.79
CA SER A 103 -0.10 10.12 1.86
C SER A 103 -1.54 10.30 2.33
N TYR A 104 -1.78 11.30 3.19
CA TYR A 104 -3.09 11.64 3.71
C TYR A 104 -3.23 13.15 3.80
N GLY A 105 -4.38 13.66 3.40
CA GLY A 105 -4.62 15.08 3.48
C GLY A 105 -5.88 15.50 2.78
N GLU A 106 -6.00 16.81 2.60
CA GLU A 106 -7.17 17.44 2.02
C GLU A 106 -7.33 17.12 0.55
N LYS A 107 -8.51 16.66 0.17
CA LYS A 107 -8.90 16.41 -1.21
C LYS A 107 -10.10 17.27 -1.56
N ASN A 108 -10.18 17.70 -2.82
CA ASN A 108 -11.32 18.43 -3.34
C ASN A 108 -11.96 17.62 -4.46
N MET A 109 -13.25 17.31 -4.33
CA MET A 109 -14.01 16.56 -5.33
C MET A 109 -15.43 17.12 -5.41
N PHE A 110 -15.85 17.52 -6.61
CA PHE A 110 -17.19 18.08 -6.85
C PHE A 110 -17.51 19.29 -5.97
N GLY A 111 -16.51 20.13 -5.71
CA GLY A 111 -16.66 21.32 -4.89
C GLY A 111 -16.69 21.06 -3.38
N LYS A 112 -16.49 19.81 -2.96
CA LYS A 112 -16.42 19.43 -1.55
C LYS A 112 -14.99 19.11 -1.17
N THR A 113 -14.62 19.54 0.04
CA THR A 113 -13.31 19.27 0.61
C THR A 113 -13.44 18.20 1.70
N PHE A 114 -12.57 17.21 1.71
CA PHE A 114 -12.52 16.16 2.71
C PHE A 114 -11.09 15.63 2.84
N ASP A 115 -10.79 15.02 3.98
CA ASP A 115 -9.50 14.37 4.20
C ASP A 115 -9.56 12.93 3.68
N GLY A 116 -8.51 12.49 3.04
CA GLY A 116 -8.44 11.13 2.52
C GLY A 116 -7.02 10.70 2.14
N VAL A 117 -6.89 9.43 1.76
CA VAL A 117 -5.62 8.80 1.39
C VAL A 117 -5.29 9.14 -0.06
N PHE A 118 -4.03 9.53 -0.30
CA PHE A 118 -3.50 9.75 -1.65
C PHE A 118 -2.93 8.44 -2.20
N ARG A 119 -3.01 8.25 -3.52
CA ARG A 119 -2.48 7.05 -4.18
C ARG A 119 -0.98 7.18 -4.39
N ASN A 120 -0.24 6.83 -3.35
CA ASN A 120 1.23 6.84 -3.35
C ASN A 120 1.73 5.45 -2.95
N SER A 121 2.93 5.10 -3.38
CA SER A 121 3.58 3.84 -2.97
C SER A 121 5.03 4.09 -2.59
N TYR A 122 5.54 3.23 -1.73
CA TYR A 122 6.92 3.25 -1.28
C TYR A 122 7.50 1.85 -1.42
N LEU A 123 8.70 1.76 -2.00
CA LEU A 123 9.48 0.52 -1.97
C LEU A 123 10.46 0.62 -0.82
N VAL A 124 10.28 -0.25 0.17
CA VAL A 124 11.09 -0.29 1.38
C VAL A 124 12.06 -1.47 1.29
N GLY A 125 13.35 -1.19 1.53
CA GLY A 125 14.38 -2.22 1.49
C GLY A 125 14.40 -3.11 2.73
N PRO A 126 15.22 -4.18 2.70
CA PRO A 126 15.30 -5.16 3.80
C PRO A 126 15.72 -4.57 5.13
N ASP A 127 16.40 -3.43 5.12
CA ASP A 127 16.85 -2.72 6.33
C ASP A 127 15.83 -1.70 6.86
N GLY A 128 14.68 -1.56 6.18
CA GLY A 128 13.65 -0.60 6.56
C GLY A 128 13.85 0.79 6.00
N THR A 129 14.76 0.96 5.04
CA THR A 129 15.03 2.25 4.40
C THR A 129 14.22 2.37 3.10
N VAL A 130 13.63 3.54 2.85
CA VAL A 130 12.91 3.80 1.60
C VAL A 130 13.91 3.78 0.44
N GLU A 131 13.64 2.94 -0.55
CA GLU A 131 14.48 2.85 -1.76
C GLU A 131 13.89 3.64 -2.92
N ARG A 132 12.57 3.65 -3.06
CA ARG A 132 11.87 4.39 -4.13
C ARG A 132 10.55 4.93 -3.62
N VAL A 133 10.12 6.03 -4.24
CA VAL A 133 8.85 6.70 -3.93
C VAL A 133 8.07 6.86 -5.23
N TYR A 134 6.79 6.50 -5.20
CA TYR A 134 5.87 6.63 -6.32
C TYR A 134 4.72 7.54 -5.91
N GLU A 135 4.73 8.77 -6.39
CA GLU A 135 3.73 9.78 -6.04
C GLU A 135 2.67 9.89 -7.13
N GLY A 136 1.40 9.98 -6.72
CA GLY A 136 0.30 10.15 -7.66
C GLY A 136 0.19 9.00 -8.66
N VAL A 137 0.19 7.78 -8.16
CA VAL A 137 0.28 6.56 -8.96
C VAL A 137 -0.93 6.36 -9.86
N SER A 138 -0.69 5.94 -11.11
CA SER A 138 -1.74 5.42 -11.98
C SER A 138 -2.06 3.97 -11.57
N PRO A 139 -3.34 3.59 -11.42
CA PRO A 139 -3.70 2.22 -11.05
C PRO A 139 -3.24 1.15 -12.07
N ASP A 140 -3.20 1.52 -13.36
CA ASP A 140 -2.79 0.60 -14.41
C ASP A 140 -1.27 0.47 -14.49
N GLY A 141 -0.77 -0.77 -14.50
CA GLY A 141 0.65 -1.03 -14.74
C GLY A 141 1.58 -0.73 -13.57
N HIS A 142 1.05 -0.36 -12.42
CA HIS A 142 1.89 0.00 -11.26
C HIS A 142 2.70 -1.19 -10.74
N ALA A 143 2.09 -2.38 -10.67
CA ALA A 143 2.80 -3.59 -10.24
C ALA A 143 4.00 -3.88 -11.15
N ASP A 144 3.83 -3.76 -12.47
CA ASP A 144 4.91 -3.98 -13.43
C ASP A 144 6.02 -2.95 -13.29
N GLU A 145 5.67 -1.69 -12.99
CA GLU A 145 6.63 -0.62 -12.73
C GLU A 145 7.52 -0.96 -11.53
N ILE A 146 6.92 -1.40 -10.43
CA ILE A 146 7.65 -1.78 -9.23
C ILE A 146 8.53 -3.01 -9.49
N LEU A 147 8.01 -4.01 -10.19
CA LEU A 147 8.78 -5.21 -10.53
C LEU A 147 10.03 -4.87 -11.35
N ALA A 148 9.91 -3.96 -12.32
CA ALA A 148 11.04 -3.48 -13.11
C ALA A 148 12.09 -2.80 -12.22
N ASP A 149 11.65 -2.02 -11.24
CA ASP A 149 12.55 -1.34 -10.30
C ASP A 149 13.23 -2.32 -9.34
N LEU A 150 12.55 -3.42 -8.96
CA LEU A 150 13.16 -4.48 -8.15
C LEU A 150 14.26 -5.21 -8.91
N ASP A 151 14.14 -5.36 -10.23
CA ASP A 151 15.12 -6.02 -11.09
C ASP A 151 16.29 -5.10 -11.46
N GLY A 152 16.07 -3.80 -11.40
CA GLY A 152 17.05 -2.78 -11.72
C GLY A 152 17.76 -2.25 -10.53
#